data_141a092ce437fd4bd60e648bcfb1e3be
#
_entry.id   141a092ce437fd4bd60e648bcfb1e3be
#
_cell.length_a   1.000
_cell.length_b   1.000
_cell.length_c   1.000
_cell.angle_alpha   90.00
_cell.angle_beta   90.00
_cell.angle_gamma   90.00
#
_symmetry.space_group_name_H-M   'P 1'
#
loop_
_entity.id
_entity.type
_entity.pdbx_description
1 polymer ?
#
loop_
_entity_poly.entity_id
_entity_poly.type
_entity_poly.pdbx_seq_one_letter_code
_entity_poly.pdbx_strand_id
1 'polypeptide(L)'
;GDKVLRRVTSVQEIEGYSEYEGGVVTRQAFNWDPRDDEVEFTGRNNSYVLEEQIATLLGYTDTRLIYDELDKRAELIRRAIDADILGYHEVNDFIADYQRDGMEGIPIDTGGLGQTI
;
A
#
# COMPACT_ATOMS: atom_id res chain seq x y z
N GLY A 1 -25.59 11.88 -15.23
CA GLY A 1 -24.54 12.08 -16.12
C GLY A 1 -23.65 10.88 -16.34
N ASP A 2 -23.07 10.89 -17.47
CA ASP A 2 -22.30 9.77 -17.94
C ASP A 2 -20.85 9.93 -17.50
N LYS A 3 -20.59 9.75 -16.22
CA LYS A 3 -19.24 9.72 -15.72
C LYS A 3 -18.61 8.36 -16.01
N VAL A 4 -17.49 8.39 -16.68
CA VAL A 4 -16.64 7.22 -16.81
C VAL A 4 -15.70 7.19 -15.61
N LEU A 5 -15.85 6.18 -14.77
CA LEU A 5 -14.97 5.97 -13.64
C LEU A 5 -14.02 4.82 -13.94
N ARG A 6 -12.77 4.99 -13.52
CA ARG A 6 -11.74 3.97 -13.70
C ARG A 6 -11.37 3.38 -12.36
N ARG A 7 -11.21 2.07 -12.32
CA ARG A 7 -10.81 1.35 -11.12
C ARG A 7 -9.72 0.34 -11.44
N VAL A 8 -8.77 0.21 -10.54
CA VAL A 8 -7.91 -0.96 -10.53
C VAL A 8 -8.73 -2.10 -9.97
N THR A 9 -8.98 -3.12 -10.77
CA THR A 9 -9.86 -4.22 -10.38
C THR A 9 -9.12 -5.36 -9.71
N SER A 10 -7.84 -5.55 -10.02
CA SER A 10 -7.04 -6.62 -9.46
C SER A 10 -5.57 -6.25 -9.48
N VAL A 11 -4.86 -6.60 -8.42
CA VAL A 11 -3.40 -6.58 -8.37
C VAL A 11 -2.95 -7.99 -8.01
N GLN A 12 -2.12 -8.58 -8.86
CA GLN A 12 -1.60 -9.92 -8.63
C GLN A 12 -0.08 -9.90 -8.58
N GLU A 13 0.47 -10.70 -7.67
CA GLU A 13 1.90 -10.90 -7.55
C GLU A 13 2.33 -12.05 -8.42
N ILE A 14 3.50 -11.95 -9.02
CA ILE A 14 4.09 -13.03 -9.77
C ILE A 14 5.15 -13.69 -8.87
N GLU A 15 4.89 -14.94 -8.46
CA GLU A 15 5.83 -15.69 -7.63
C GLU A 15 6.96 -16.33 -8.44
N GLY A 16 6.65 -16.74 -9.65
CA GLY A 16 7.63 -17.41 -10.50
C GLY A 16 6.98 -18.25 -11.57
N TYR A 17 7.77 -19.16 -12.12
CA TYR A 17 7.32 -20.09 -13.15
C TYR A 17 7.35 -21.52 -12.59
N SER A 18 6.32 -22.29 -12.89
CA SER A 18 6.25 -23.69 -12.53
C SER A 18 5.77 -24.51 -13.72
N GLU A 19 6.61 -25.42 -14.18
CA GLU A 19 6.21 -26.37 -15.23
C GLU A 19 5.09 -27.29 -14.74
N TYR A 20 5.11 -27.62 -13.46
CA TYR A 20 4.11 -28.49 -12.85
C TYR A 20 2.72 -27.86 -12.89
N GLU A 21 2.63 -26.56 -12.65
CA GLU A 21 1.36 -25.82 -12.71
C GLU A 21 1.05 -25.25 -14.10
N GLY A 22 1.95 -25.47 -15.04
CA GLY A 22 1.72 -25.10 -16.43
C GLY A 22 2.06 -23.68 -16.80
N GLY A 23 2.85 -22.98 -16.01
CA GLY A 23 3.27 -21.62 -16.35
C GLY A 23 3.60 -20.72 -15.18
N VAL A 24 3.25 -19.45 -15.31
CA VAL A 24 3.50 -18.43 -14.29
C VAL A 24 2.55 -18.65 -13.11
N VAL A 25 3.14 -18.67 -11.91
CA VAL A 25 2.39 -18.79 -10.65
C VAL A 25 2.12 -17.38 -10.14
N THR A 26 0.84 -17.08 -9.94
CA THR A 26 0.41 -15.78 -9.44
C THR A 26 -0.35 -15.92 -8.13
N ARG A 27 -0.39 -14.82 -7.38
CA ARG A 27 -1.12 -14.73 -6.12
C ARG A 27 -1.84 -13.39 -6.10
N GLN A 28 -3.15 -13.41 -5.80
CA GLN A 28 -3.93 -12.18 -5.74
C GLN A 28 -3.55 -11.38 -4.49
N ALA A 29 -3.24 -10.10 -4.68
CA ALA A 29 -2.96 -9.18 -3.58
C ALA A 29 -4.15 -8.29 -3.26
N PHE A 30 -4.77 -7.71 -4.27
CA PHE A 30 -5.93 -6.82 -4.11
C PHE A 30 -7.01 -7.17 -5.11
N ASN A 31 -8.27 -7.00 -4.68
CA ASN A 31 -9.42 -7.23 -5.54
C ASN A 31 -10.49 -6.17 -5.29
N TRP A 32 -10.98 -5.58 -6.35
CA TRP A 32 -12.07 -4.61 -6.29
C TRP A 32 -13.42 -5.33 -6.28
N ASP A 33 -14.28 -4.92 -5.36
CA ASP A 33 -15.67 -5.42 -5.29
C ASP A 33 -16.60 -4.34 -5.85
N PRO A 34 -17.26 -4.60 -6.99
CA PRO A 34 -18.15 -3.61 -7.61
C PRO A 34 -19.41 -3.37 -6.80
N ARG A 35 -19.77 -4.25 -5.88
CA ARG A 35 -21.01 -4.12 -5.11
C ARG A 35 -20.96 -2.95 -4.13
N ASP A 36 -19.80 -2.71 -3.53
CA ASP A 36 -19.60 -1.62 -2.58
C ASP A 36 -18.53 -0.63 -3.01
N ASP A 37 -17.94 -0.83 -4.19
CA ASP A 37 -16.84 -0.01 -4.73
C ASP A 37 -15.64 0.07 -3.78
N GLU A 38 -15.32 -1.04 -3.14
CA GLU A 38 -14.19 -1.12 -2.23
C GLU A 38 -13.12 -2.08 -2.78
N VAL A 39 -11.88 -1.79 -2.45
CA VAL A 39 -10.74 -2.65 -2.77
C VAL A 39 -10.37 -3.43 -1.52
N GLU A 40 -10.41 -4.76 -1.63
CA GLU A 40 -10.04 -5.65 -0.54
C GLU A 40 -8.59 -6.06 -0.67
N PHE A 41 -7.85 -6.04 0.44
CA PHE A 41 -6.49 -6.53 0.49
C PHE A 41 -6.50 -8.03 0.80
N THR A 42 -6.70 -8.84 -0.24
CA THR A 42 -6.79 -10.29 -0.11
C THR A 42 -5.44 -10.94 0.18
N GLY A 43 -4.34 -10.27 -0.11
CA GLY A 43 -2.99 -10.77 0.10
C GLY A 43 -2.42 -10.52 1.50
N ARG A 44 -3.19 -9.90 2.41
CA ARG A 44 -2.71 -9.65 3.77
C ARG A 44 -2.31 -10.96 4.44
N ASN A 45 -1.13 -10.96 5.07
CA ASN A 45 -0.52 -12.12 5.72
C ASN A 45 -0.19 -13.27 4.76
N ASN A 46 -0.19 -13.00 3.47
CA ASN A 46 0.09 -14.00 2.44
C ASN A 46 0.75 -13.39 1.21
N SER A 47 1.44 -12.27 1.36
CA SER A 47 2.10 -11.59 0.24
C SER A 47 3.54 -12.08 0.09
N TYR A 48 3.82 -12.68 -1.04
CA TYR A 48 5.20 -13.06 -1.39
C TYR A 48 6.07 -11.82 -1.59
N VAL A 49 5.56 -10.83 -2.32
CA VAL A 49 6.32 -9.62 -2.63
C VAL A 49 6.63 -8.85 -1.35
N LEU A 50 5.63 -8.64 -0.49
CA LEU A 50 5.84 -7.87 0.73
C LEU A 50 6.71 -8.61 1.75
N GLU A 51 6.42 -9.88 2.02
CA GLU A 51 7.12 -10.63 3.07
C GLU A 51 8.47 -11.15 2.62
N GLU A 52 8.52 -11.81 1.45
CA GLU A 52 9.73 -12.51 1.02
C GLU A 52 10.72 -11.59 0.31
N GLN A 53 10.24 -10.55 -0.36
CA GLN A 53 11.11 -9.64 -1.10
C GLN A 53 11.33 -8.33 -0.35
N ILE A 54 10.31 -7.55 -0.13
CA ILE A 54 10.48 -6.19 0.41
C ILE A 54 10.93 -6.20 1.86
N ALA A 55 10.23 -6.92 2.73
CA ALA A 55 10.58 -6.96 4.15
C ALA A 55 11.96 -7.54 4.37
N THR A 56 12.34 -8.56 3.62
CA THR A 56 13.66 -9.17 3.70
C THR A 56 14.74 -8.19 3.27
N LEU A 57 14.54 -7.46 2.16
CA LEU A 57 15.48 -6.45 1.69
C LEU A 57 15.64 -5.31 2.68
N LEU A 58 14.58 -4.95 3.41
CA LEU A 58 14.62 -3.92 4.42
C LEU A 58 15.19 -4.41 5.76
N GLY A 59 15.53 -5.67 5.86
CA GLY A 59 16.16 -6.23 7.05
C GLY A 59 15.19 -6.57 8.19
N TYR A 60 13.92 -6.77 7.89
CA TYR A 60 12.93 -7.14 8.90
C TYR A 60 13.23 -8.53 9.46
N THR A 61 13.32 -8.63 10.79
CA THR A 61 13.44 -9.93 11.46
C THR A 61 12.12 -10.70 11.41
N ASP A 62 11.01 -10.02 11.70
CA ASP A 62 9.67 -10.56 11.50
C ASP A 62 9.09 -9.88 10.25
N THR A 63 9.07 -10.61 9.15
CA THR A 63 8.65 -10.07 7.87
C THR A 63 7.17 -9.69 7.82
N ARG A 64 6.36 -10.22 8.73
CA ARG A 64 4.93 -9.88 8.81
C ARG A 64 4.69 -8.46 9.32
N LEU A 65 5.68 -7.83 9.94
CA LEU A 65 5.58 -6.44 10.35
C LEU A 65 5.50 -5.48 9.17
N ILE A 66 5.77 -5.96 7.95
CA ILE A 66 5.60 -5.14 6.75
C ILE A 66 4.14 -4.69 6.56
N TYR A 67 3.18 -5.48 7.05
CA TYR A 67 1.77 -5.10 6.93
C TYR A 67 1.43 -3.91 7.83
N ASP A 68 2.06 -3.79 8.98
CA ASP A 68 1.90 -2.62 9.86
C ASP A 68 2.43 -1.37 9.17
N GLU A 69 3.57 -1.48 8.49
CA GLU A 69 4.11 -0.36 7.71
C GLU A 69 3.19 0.02 6.55
N LEU A 70 2.60 -0.97 5.90
CA LEU A 70 1.65 -0.73 4.82
C LEU A 70 0.40 0.01 5.35
N ASP A 71 -0.08 -0.37 6.51
CA ASP A 71 -1.22 0.29 7.16
C ASP A 71 -0.91 1.76 7.49
N LYS A 72 0.30 2.04 7.97
CA LYS A 72 0.74 3.41 8.23
C LYS A 72 0.74 4.24 6.94
N ARG A 73 1.27 3.68 5.86
CA ARG A 73 1.31 4.37 4.57
C ARG A 73 -0.09 4.62 4.01
N ALA A 74 -1.00 3.68 4.18
CA ALA A 74 -2.39 3.85 3.78
C ALA A 74 -3.06 4.97 4.56
N GLU A 75 -2.82 5.04 5.86
CA GLU A 75 -3.36 6.11 6.70
C GLU A 75 -2.78 7.47 6.33
N LEU A 76 -1.51 7.53 5.98
CA LEU A 76 -0.89 8.77 5.50
C LEU A 76 -1.52 9.28 4.22
N ILE A 77 -1.79 8.38 3.28
CA ILE A 77 -2.46 8.75 2.03
C ILE A 77 -3.86 9.28 2.32
N ARG A 78 -4.59 8.64 3.23
CA ARG A 78 -5.92 9.10 3.63
C ARG A 78 -5.87 10.51 4.22
N ARG A 79 -4.89 10.79 5.07
CA ARG A 79 -4.71 12.12 5.65
C ARG A 79 -4.32 13.15 4.62
N ALA A 80 -3.52 12.77 3.62
CA ALA A 80 -3.17 13.66 2.52
C ALA A 80 -4.42 14.04 1.71
N ILE A 81 -5.29 13.08 1.44
CA ILE A 81 -6.55 13.32 0.75
C ILE A 81 -7.44 14.26 1.57
N ASP A 82 -7.57 14.01 2.88
CA ASP A 82 -8.38 14.84 3.77
C ASP A 82 -7.82 16.25 3.90
N ALA A 83 -6.52 16.43 3.78
CA ALA A 83 -5.86 17.73 3.80
C ALA A 83 -5.78 18.39 2.42
N ASP A 84 -6.41 17.78 1.40
CA ASP A 84 -6.45 18.28 0.02
C ASP A 84 -5.05 18.38 -0.62
N ILE A 85 -4.15 17.50 -0.25
CA ILE A 85 -2.82 17.38 -0.84
C ILE A 85 -2.93 16.45 -2.06
N LEU A 86 -3.29 17.02 -3.20
CA LEU A 86 -3.61 16.25 -4.40
C LEU A 86 -2.76 16.62 -5.60
N GLY A 87 -2.04 17.74 -5.58
CA GLY A 87 -1.19 18.16 -6.67
C GLY A 87 0.05 17.27 -6.80
N TYR A 88 0.55 17.14 -8.00
CA TYR A 88 1.69 16.26 -8.29
C TYR A 88 2.91 16.58 -7.41
N HIS A 89 3.30 17.85 -7.34
CA HIS A 89 4.46 18.27 -6.54
C HIS A 89 4.20 18.15 -5.04
N GLU A 90 2.99 18.49 -4.61
CA GLU A 90 2.60 18.39 -3.19
C GLU A 90 2.63 16.95 -2.69
N VAL A 91 2.13 16.01 -3.48
CA VAL A 91 2.13 14.58 -3.13
C VAL A 91 3.55 14.05 -3.09
N ASN A 92 4.39 14.42 -4.07
CA ASN A 92 5.79 14.01 -4.08
C ASN A 92 6.55 14.51 -2.85
N ASP A 93 6.34 15.77 -2.48
CA ASP A 93 6.98 16.34 -1.29
C ASP A 93 6.50 15.66 -0.02
N PHE A 94 5.22 15.38 0.07
CA PHE A 94 4.61 14.69 1.20
C PHE A 94 5.20 13.27 1.38
N ILE A 95 5.31 12.52 0.29
CA ILE A 95 5.89 11.17 0.33
C ILE A 95 7.37 11.23 0.67
N ALA A 96 8.10 12.17 0.08
CA ALA A 96 9.54 12.34 0.35
C ALA A 96 9.80 12.69 1.81
N ASP A 97 8.98 13.55 2.40
CA ASP A 97 9.08 13.91 3.81
C ASP A 97 8.87 12.68 4.71
N TYR A 98 7.88 11.86 4.39
CA TYR A 98 7.65 10.64 5.15
C TYR A 98 8.82 9.66 5.01
N GLN A 99 9.32 9.46 3.81
CA GLN A 99 10.42 8.52 3.58
C GLN A 99 11.71 8.94 4.29
N ARG A 100 11.94 10.25 4.43
CA ARG A 100 13.12 10.79 5.10
C ARG A 100 12.98 10.75 6.62
N ASP A 101 11.86 11.21 7.15
CA ASP A 101 11.70 11.50 8.57
C ASP A 101 10.58 10.71 9.26
N GLY A 102 9.91 9.83 8.55
CA GLY A 102 8.75 9.11 9.08
C GLY A 102 7.59 10.06 9.37
N MET A 103 6.79 9.73 10.37
CA MET A 103 5.62 10.54 10.72
C MET A 103 5.98 11.95 11.19
N GLU A 104 7.16 12.13 11.74
CA GLU A 104 7.63 13.43 12.23
C GLU A 104 7.89 14.41 11.08
N GLY A 105 8.19 13.89 9.88
CA GLY A 105 8.40 14.74 8.71
C GLY A 105 7.13 15.25 8.05
N ILE A 106 5.95 14.86 8.53
CA ILE A 106 4.69 15.21 7.89
C ILE A 106 4.30 16.65 8.24
N PRO A 107 4.11 17.51 7.24
CA PRO A 107 3.84 18.94 7.47
C PRO A 107 2.37 19.25 7.76
N ILE A 108 1.55 18.25 8.01
CA ILE A 108 0.13 18.41 8.31
C ILE A 108 -0.17 17.91 9.72
N ASP A 109 -1.31 18.37 10.28
CA ASP A 109 -1.77 17.85 11.55
C ASP A 109 -2.27 16.42 11.35
N THR A 110 -1.57 15.47 11.94
CA THR A 110 -1.89 14.05 11.87
C THR A 110 -2.76 13.60 13.04
N GLY A 111 -3.34 14.52 13.80
CA GLY A 111 -4.14 14.17 14.96
C GLY A 111 -3.30 13.49 16.02
N GLY A 112 -3.74 12.34 16.49
CA GLY A 112 -3.02 11.57 17.49
C GLY A 112 -1.88 10.71 16.96
N LEU A 113 -1.74 10.56 15.64
CA LEU A 113 -0.76 9.62 15.08
C LEU A 113 0.67 10.01 15.40
N GLY A 114 1.03 11.26 15.22
CA GLY A 114 2.38 11.72 15.50
C GLY A 114 2.74 11.69 16.97
N GLN A 115 1.75 11.62 17.85
CA GLN A 115 1.95 11.61 19.29
C GLN A 115 2.06 10.19 19.86
N THR A 116 1.53 9.22 19.14
CA THR A 116 1.50 7.83 19.61
C THR A 116 2.63 7.00 19.04
N ILE A 117 3.33 7.55 18.11
CA ILE A 117 4.47 6.93 17.46
C ILE A 117 5.76 7.52 18.00
#